data_1ed2f4b4d6372dfa1057393452a78398
#
_entry.id   1ed2f4b4d6372dfa1057393452a78398
#
_cell.length_a   1.000
_cell.length_b   1.000
_cell.length_c   1.000
_cell.angle_alpha   90.00
_cell.angle_beta   90.00
_cell.angle_gamma   90.00
#
_symmetry.space_group_name_H-M   'P 1'
#
loop_
_entity.id
_entity.type
_entity.pdbx_description
1 polymer ?
#
loop_
_entity_poly.entity_id
_entity_poly.type
_entity_poly.pdbx_seq_one_letter_code
_entity_poly.pdbx_strand_id
1 'polypeptide(L)'
;MPEMQKFYSHGKLLITSEYLILKGAKGLAIPCNKGQSLEYKETNSKNLNWKSYDYNNKIWFEAIFDCKDFNCIYSNKKSISEKLSFILKETRKLNPKFLLSTGGEIKTQLEFNLNWGLGSSSTLISNLAQLNKINPYSLLSRTFGGSGYDIACSNAEGPI
;
A
#
# COMPACT_ATOMS: atom_id res chain seq x y z
N MET A 1 -16.22 6.23 -19.85
CA MET A 1 -15.48 5.08 -19.36
C MET A 1 -14.65 5.51 -18.16
N PRO A 2 -14.66 4.73 -17.05
CA PRO A 2 -13.82 5.08 -15.92
C PRO A 2 -12.34 4.96 -16.33
N GLU A 3 -11.60 6.01 -16.03
CA GLU A 3 -10.17 6.10 -16.34
C GLU A 3 -9.36 5.26 -15.34
N MET A 4 -8.32 4.57 -15.82
CA MET A 4 -7.37 3.87 -14.97
C MET A 4 -6.42 4.89 -14.33
N GLN A 5 -6.32 4.86 -13.02
CA GLN A 5 -5.36 5.67 -12.25
C GLN A 5 -4.19 4.79 -11.85
N LYS A 6 -2.98 5.32 -11.99
CA LYS A 6 -1.75 4.61 -11.65
C LYS A 6 -0.89 5.43 -10.69
N PHE A 7 -0.39 4.78 -9.66
CA PHE A 7 0.47 5.33 -8.63
C PHE A 7 1.71 4.46 -8.48
N TYR A 8 2.80 5.07 -8.03
CA TYR A 8 4.06 4.39 -7.82
C TYR A 8 4.76 4.93 -6.58
N SER A 9 5.38 4.03 -5.83
CA SER A 9 6.20 4.39 -4.67
C SER A 9 7.48 3.58 -4.65
N HIS A 10 8.59 4.26 -4.36
CA HIS A 10 9.90 3.63 -4.27
C HIS A 10 10.04 2.77 -3.02
N GLY A 11 10.70 1.62 -3.16
CA GLY A 11 11.23 0.87 -2.03
C GLY A 11 12.33 1.66 -1.31
N LYS A 12 12.77 1.13 -0.17
CA LYS A 12 13.75 1.80 0.68
C LYS A 12 14.88 0.85 1.08
N LEU A 13 16.04 1.42 1.34
CA LEU A 13 17.14 0.77 2.02
C LEU A 13 17.61 1.64 3.17
N LEU A 14 17.55 1.12 4.39
CA LEU A 14 18.08 1.80 5.56
C LEU A 14 19.55 1.45 5.73
N ILE A 15 20.42 2.44 5.67
CA ILE A 15 21.88 2.28 5.71
C ILE A 15 22.39 2.24 7.14
N THR A 16 21.81 3.07 8.02
CA THR A 16 22.25 3.19 9.41
C THR A 16 21.07 3.21 10.37
N SER A 17 21.32 2.83 11.61
CA SER A 17 20.37 2.99 12.74
C SER A 17 19.10 2.14 12.62
N GLU A 18 19.16 0.98 11.99
CA GLU A 18 17.98 0.15 11.71
C GLU A 18 17.11 -0.14 12.95
N TYR A 19 17.73 -0.44 14.09
CA TYR A 19 17.00 -0.70 15.34
C TYR A 19 16.82 0.51 16.23
N LEU A 20 17.59 1.57 16.04
CA LEU A 20 17.60 2.76 16.89
C LEU A 20 16.72 3.88 16.36
N ILE A 21 16.38 3.87 15.07
CA ILE A 21 15.56 4.92 14.45
C ILE A 21 14.16 5.01 15.09
N LEU A 22 13.60 3.89 15.52
CA LEU A 22 12.34 3.86 16.25
C LEU A 22 12.41 4.51 17.64
N LYS A 23 13.63 4.69 18.17
CA LYS A 23 13.91 5.36 19.44
C LYS A 23 14.37 6.80 19.26
N GLY A 24 14.17 7.36 18.05
CA GLY A 24 14.52 8.75 17.74
C GLY A 24 15.97 8.98 17.31
N ALA A 25 16.75 7.94 17.07
CA ALA A 25 18.09 8.09 16.52
C ALA A 25 18.04 8.57 15.05
N LYS A 26 19.05 9.36 14.64
CA LYS A 26 19.20 9.74 13.23
C LYS A 26 19.61 8.53 12.40
N GLY A 27 18.97 8.35 11.27
CA GLY A 27 19.28 7.30 10.32
C GLY A 27 19.46 7.86 8.91
N LEU A 28 20.22 7.15 8.08
CA LEU A 28 20.36 7.44 6.67
C LEU A 28 19.61 6.36 5.89
N ALA A 29 18.63 6.77 5.10
CA ALA A 29 17.86 5.89 4.24
C ALA A 29 17.96 6.34 2.77
N ILE A 30 17.88 5.38 1.85
CA ILE A 30 17.99 5.63 0.42
C ILE A 30 16.74 5.03 -0.26
N PRO A 31 16.03 5.83 -1.09
CA PRO A 31 15.00 5.27 -1.96
C PRO A 31 15.66 4.35 -3.00
N CYS A 32 15.03 3.21 -3.26
CA CYS A 32 15.49 2.29 -4.28
C CYS A 32 14.96 2.70 -5.66
N ASN A 33 15.67 2.30 -6.70
CA ASN A 33 15.18 2.45 -8.08
C ASN A 33 14.06 1.46 -8.42
N LYS A 34 13.75 0.55 -7.51
CA LYS A 34 12.64 -0.42 -7.58
C LYS A 34 11.58 -0.08 -6.56
N GLY A 35 10.34 -0.32 -6.90
CA GLY A 35 9.23 0.02 -6.04
C GLY A 35 8.01 -0.86 -6.26
N GLN A 36 6.85 -0.29 -5.96
CA GLN A 36 5.56 -0.92 -6.16
C GLN A 36 4.62 0.04 -6.88
N SER A 37 3.95 -0.44 -7.92
CA SER A 37 2.86 0.29 -8.55
C SER A 37 1.51 -0.17 -8.01
N LEU A 38 0.52 0.72 -8.08
CA LEU A 38 -0.88 0.45 -7.83
C LEU A 38 -1.70 1.04 -8.96
N GLU A 39 -2.51 0.20 -9.60
CA GLU A 39 -3.48 0.62 -10.61
C GLU A 39 -4.88 0.48 -10.03
N TYR A 40 -5.69 1.50 -10.21
CA TYR A 40 -7.09 1.53 -9.79
C TYR A 40 -8.00 1.83 -10.96
N LYS A 41 -9.07 1.06 -11.08
CA LYS A 41 -10.15 1.29 -12.02
C LYS A 41 -11.49 1.17 -11.30
N GLU A 42 -12.31 2.22 -11.41
CA GLU A 42 -13.66 2.20 -10.89
C GLU A 42 -14.56 1.23 -11.68
N THR A 43 -15.46 0.54 -10.99
CA THR A 43 -16.44 -0.36 -11.59
C THR A 43 -17.84 -0.11 -11.03
N ASN A 44 -18.86 -0.55 -11.77
CA ASN A 44 -20.25 -0.46 -11.32
C ASN A 44 -20.64 -1.57 -10.32
N SER A 45 -19.71 -2.46 -9.98
CA SER A 45 -19.95 -3.47 -8.95
C SER A 45 -19.98 -2.85 -7.56
N LYS A 46 -20.37 -3.61 -6.56
CA LYS A 46 -20.29 -3.24 -5.14
C LYS A 46 -19.11 -3.90 -4.43
N ASN A 47 -18.23 -4.52 -5.20
CA ASN A 47 -17.08 -5.25 -4.69
C ASN A 47 -15.79 -4.58 -5.14
N LEU A 48 -14.76 -4.71 -4.31
CA LEU A 48 -13.39 -4.40 -4.64
C LEU A 48 -12.65 -5.69 -4.98
N ASN A 49 -12.22 -5.82 -6.22
CA ASN A 49 -11.37 -6.92 -6.67
C ASN A 49 -9.91 -6.50 -6.53
N TRP A 50 -9.14 -7.29 -5.80
CA TRP A 50 -7.73 -7.02 -5.52
C TRP A 50 -6.85 -8.13 -6.05
N LYS A 51 -5.79 -7.75 -6.80
CA LYS A 51 -4.75 -8.67 -7.27
C LYS A 51 -3.38 -8.07 -7.04
N SER A 52 -2.50 -8.83 -6.42
CA SER A 52 -1.11 -8.42 -6.19
C SER A 52 -0.17 -9.35 -6.95
N TYR A 53 0.68 -8.74 -7.77
CA TYR A 53 1.67 -9.41 -8.60
C TYR A 53 3.06 -9.27 -8.00
N ASP A 54 3.84 -10.35 -8.04
CA ASP A 54 5.25 -10.33 -7.67
C ASP A 54 6.15 -9.81 -8.80
N TYR A 55 7.45 -9.73 -8.55
CA TYR A 55 8.42 -9.23 -9.54
C TYR A 55 8.55 -10.13 -10.78
N ASN A 56 8.02 -11.35 -10.75
CA ASN A 56 7.94 -12.27 -11.89
C ASN A 56 6.58 -12.21 -12.62
N ASN A 57 5.75 -11.21 -12.32
CA ASN A 57 4.39 -11.04 -12.85
C ASN A 57 3.42 -12.18 -12.50
N LYS A 58 3.68 -12.89 -11.40
CA LYS A 58 2.78 -13.91 -10.87
C LYS A 58 1.89 -13.35 -9.78
N ILE A 59 0.62 -13.75 -9.77
CA ILE A 59 -0.29 -13.40 -8.68
C ILE A 59 0.15 -14.16 -7.42
N TRP A 60 0.57 -13.41 -6.40
CA TRP A 60 0.91 -13.99 -5.10
C TRP A 60 -0.18 -13.79 -4.06
N PHE A 61 -1.08 -12.82 -4.31
CA PHE A 61 -2.24 -12.56 -3.46
C PHE A 61 -3.41 -12.08 -4.31
N GLU A 62 -4.61 -12.59 -4.03
CA GLU A 62 -5.85 -12.07 -4.58
C GLU A 62 -6.98 -12.16 -3.56
N ALA A 63 -7.91 -11.20 -3.62
CA ALA A 63 -9.06 -11.13 -2.73
C ALA A 63 -10.21 -10.34 -3.36
N ILE A 64 -11.40 -10.58 -2.83
CA ILE A 64 -12.60 -9.79 -3.13
C ILE A 64 -13.15 -9.28 -1.80
N PHE A 65 -13.38 -7.98 -1.71
CA PHE A 65 -13.97 -7.32 -0.53
C PHE A 65 -15.31 -6.70 -0.88
N ASP A 66 -16.26 -6.76 0.06
CA ASP A 66 -17.49 -5.98 -0.04
C ASP A 66 -17.15 -4.49 0.20
N CYS A 67 -17.51 -3.60 -0.72
CA CYS A 67 -17.26 -2.17 -0.56
C CYS A 67 -18.09 -1.52 0.55
N LYS A 68 -19.11 -2.18 1.08
CA LYS A 68 -19.90 -1.66 2.19
C LYS A 68 -19.07 -1.53 3.47
N ASP A 69 -18.36 -2.57 3.82
CA ASP A 69 -17.64 -2.69 5.10
C ASP A 69 -16.21 -3.23 4.98
N PHE A 70 -15.73 -3.50 3.76
CA PHE A 70 -14.46 -4.14 3.45
C PHE A 70 -14.27 -5.52 4.08
N ASN A 71 -15.35 -6.21 4.39
CA ASN A 71 -15.27 -7.61 4.77
C ASN A 71 -14.84 -8.46 3.55
N CYS A 72 -13.95 -9.41 3.81
CA CYS A 72 -13.44 -10.29 2.76
C CYS A 72 -14.51 -11.31 2.36
N ILE A 73 -14.84 -11.33 1.06
CA ILE A 73 -15.75 -12.32 0.47
C ILE A 73 -14.96 -13.55 0.02
N TYR A 74 -13.78 -13.33 -0.58
CA TYR A 74 -12.88 -14.38 -1.05
C TYR A 74 -11.43 -13.94 -0.89
N SER A 75 -10.55 -14.89 -0.57
CA SER A 75 -9.11 -14.66 -0.56
C SER A 75 -8.35 -15.99 -0.72
N ASN A 76 -7.21 -15.94 -1.40
CA ASN A 76 -6.28 -17.06 -1.44
C ASN A 76 -5.33 -17.10 -0.21
N LYS A 77 -5.29 -16.03 0.61
CA LYS A 77 -4.45 -15.93 1.81
C LYS A 77 -5.17 -15.13 2.91
N LYS A 78 -5.79 -15.83 3.84
CA LYS A 78 -6.63 -15.24 4.89
C LYS A 78 -5.91 -14.19 5.72
N SER A 79 -4.70 -14.46 6.18
CA SER A 79 -3.94 -13.53 7.03
C SER A 79 -3.63 -12.21 6.33
N ILE A 80 -3.38 -12.24 5.03
CA ILE A 80 -3.14 -11.06 4.21
C ILE A 80 -4.43 -10.28 3.99
N SER A 81 -5.54 -10.98 3.68
CA SER A 81 -6.83 -10.32 3.48
C SER A 81 -7.36 -9.65 4.75
N GLU A 82 -7.12 -10.21 5.93
CA GLU A 82 -7.48 -9.59 7.20
C GLU A 82 -6.72 -8.27 7.43
N LYS A 83 -5.41 -8.26 7.18
CA LYS A 83 -4.59 -7.04 7.24
C LYS A 83 -5.04 -6.01 6.24
N LEU A 84 -5.28 -6.42 5.00
CA LEU A 84 -5.72 -5.52 3.94
C LEU A 84 -7.12 -4.95 4.21
N SER A 85 -8.06 -5.78 4.68
CA SER A 85 -9.38 -5.32 5.13
C SER A 85 -9.26 -4.21 6.18
N PHE A 86 -8.38 -4.40 7.17
CA PHE A 86 -8.13 -3.38 8.19
C PHE A 86 -7.57 -2.08 7.59
N ILE A 87 -6.60 -2.17 6.69
CA ILE A 87 -6.03 -1.00 6.00
C ILE A 87 -7.11 -0.25 5.21
N LEU A 88 -7.95 -0.96 4.47
CA LEU A 88 -9.04 -0.37 3.69
C LEU A 88 -10.06 0.34 4.57
N LYS A 89 -10.40 -0.24 5.73
CA LYS A 89 -11.28 0.40 6.73
C LYS A 89 -10.68 1.69 7.28
N GLU A 90 -9.39 1.68 7.61
CA GLU A 90 -8.69 2.88 8.08
C GLU A 90 -8.55 3.93 6.96
N THR A 91 -8.35 3.51 5.73
CA THR A 91 -8.34 4.40 4.57
C THR A 91 -9.69 5.12 4.42
N ARG A 92 -10.80 4.41 4.55
CA ARG A 92 -12.14 5.02 4.49
C ARG A 92 -12.40 5.99 5.65
N LYS A 93 -11.89 5.74 6.83
CA LYS A 93 -12.00 6.69 7.95
C LYS A 93 -11.32 8.03 7.63
N LEU A 94 -10.22 8.00 6.88
CA LEU A 94 -9.52 9.20 6.43
C LEU A 94 -10.12 9.82 5.17
N ASN A 95 -10.71 9.01 4.29
CA ASN A 95 -11.47 9.45 3.11
C ASN A 95 -12.84 8.75 3.08
N PRO A 96 -13.89 9.32 3.67
CA PRO A 96 -15.21 8.69 3.74
C PRO A 96 -15.87 8.40 2.39
N LYS A 97 -15.40 9.03 1.32
CA LYS A 97 -15.93 8.81 -0.05
C LYS A 97 -15.29 7.61 -0.75
N PHE A 98 -14.21 7.06 -0.21
CA PHE A 98 -13.48 5.94 -0.83
C PHE A 98 -14.39 4.72 -1.01
N LEU A 99 -14.69 4.37 -2.26
CA LEU A 99 -15.53 3.23 -2.66
C LEU A 99 -16.91 3.19 -1.97
N LEU A 100 -17.47 4.38 -1.68
CA LEU A 100 -18.74 4.46 -0.95
C LEU A 100 -19.93 4.08 -1.84
N SER A 101 -19.92 4.47 -3.10
CA SER A 101 -21.05 4.29 -4.03
C SER A 101 -20.76 3.31 -5.17
N THR A 102 -19.51 2.98 -5.39
CA THR A 102 -19.03 2.16 -6.50
C THR A 102 -18.05 1.11 -6.00
N GLY A 103 -17.80 0.11 -6.83
CA GLY A 103 -16.72 -0.84 -6.62
C GLY A 103 -15.45 -0.46 -7.38
N GLY A 104 -14.51 -1.34 -7.40
CA GLY A 104 -13.26 -1.10 -8.11
C GLY A 104 -12.44 -2.36 -8.34
N GLU A 105 -11.44 -2.20 -9.18
CA GLU A 105 -10.37 -3.15 -9.38
C GLU A 105 -9.07 -2.50 -8.98
N ILE A 106 -8.30 -3.14 -8.11
CA ILE A 106 -6.94 -2.73 -7.75
C ILE A 106 -5.97 -3.83 -8.15
N LYS A 107 -4.91 -3.43 -8.83
CA LYS A 107 -3.77 -4.27 -9.14
C LYS A 107 -2.52 -3.64 -8.56
N THR A 108 -1.74 -4.40 -7.80
CA THR A 108 -0.43 -3.98 -7.33
C THR A 108 0.65 -4.81 -7.99
N GLN A 109 1.78 -4.19 -8.31
CA GLN A 109 2.92 -4.85 -8.92
C GLN A 109 4.18 -4.50 -8.15
N LEU A 110 4.85 -5.53 -7.62
CA LEU A 110 6.18 -5.40 -7.01
C LEU A 110 7.27 -5.54 -8.08
N GLU A 111 8.31 -4.72 -7.96
CA GLU A 111 9.53 -4.83 -8.75
C GLU A 111 10.67 -5.51 -7.97
N PHE A 112 10.40 -5.98 -6.76
CA PHE A 112 11.36 -6.64 -5.88
C PHE A 112 10.70 -7.78 -5.11
N ASN A 113 11.52 -8.71 -4.61
CA ASN A 113 11.02 -9.83 -3.80
C ASN A 113 10.53 -9.33 -2.45
N LEU A 114 9.38 -9.83 -1.99
CA LEU A 114 8.80 -9.52 -0.68
C LEU A 114 9.77 -9.71 0.49
N ASN A 115 10.68 -10.67 0.37
CA ASN A 115 11.63 -11.04 1.42
C ASN A 115 12.89 -10.16 1.45
N TRP A 116 13.05 -9.21 0.52
CA TRP A 116 14.23 -8.34 0.48
C TRP A 116 14.20 -7.19 1.49
N GLY A 117 13.10 -6.99 2.19
CA GLY A 117 13.00 -5.94 3.21
C GLY A 117 13.00 -4.51 2.66
N LEU A 118 12.59 -4.33 1.40
CA LEU A 118 12.59 -3.02 0.73
C LEU A 118 11.31 -2.20 0.97
N GLY A 119 10.46 -2.60 1.93
CA GLY A 119 9.32 -1.80 2.37
C GLY A 119 8.08 -1.96 1.50
N SER A 120 7.69 -3.19 1.17
CA SER A 120 6.46 -3.46 0.41
C SER A 120 5.19 -2.94 1.09
N SER A 121 5.12 -2.99 2.41
CA SER A 121 4.01 -2.44 3.19
C SER A 121 3.94 -0.91 3.09
N SER A 122 5.07 -0.23 3.22
CA SER A 122 5.14 1.23 3.15
C SER A 122 4.80 1.75 1.75
N THR A 123 5.26 1.06 0.71
CA THR A 123 4.91 1.42 -0.68
C THR A 123 3.43 1.25 -0.95
N LEU A 124 2.80 0.22 -0.37
CA LEU A 124 1.35 0.03 -0.45
C LEU A 124 0.60 1.17 0.26
N ILE A 125 0.99 1.51 1.48
CA ILE A 125 0.39 2.62 2.24
C ILE A 125 0.53 3.94 1.47
N SER A 126 1.71 4.22 0.93
CA SER A 126 1.97 5.42 0.14
C SER A 126 1.08 5.49 -1.11
N ASN A 127 0.95 4.39 -1.84
CA ASN A 127 0.11 4.32 -3.04
C ASN A 127 -1.38 4.49 -2.71
N LEU A 128 -1.87 3.86 -1.65
CA LEU A 128 -3.26 4.03 -1.20
C LEU A 128 -3.53 5.47 -0.74
N ALA A 129 -2.57 6.10 -0.08
CA ALA A 129 -2.68 7.49 0.32
C ALA A 129 -2.74 8.43 -0.88
N GLN A 130 -1.93 8.19 -1.91
CA GLN A 130 -1.97 8.96 -3.17
C GLN A 130 -3.32 8.80 -3.88
N LEU A 131 -3.81 7.57 -4.02
CA LEU A 131 -5.12 7.29 -4.61
C LEU A 131 -6.24 8.06 -3.90
N ASN A 132 -6.19 8.12 -2.59
CA ASN A 132 -7.24 8.72 -1.76
C ASN A 132 -6.99 10.19 -1.40
N LYS A 133 -5.85 10.76 -1.80
CA LYS A 133 -5.42 12.13 -1.46
C LYS A 133 -5.44 12.38 0.05
N ILE A 134 -4.94 11.43 0.82
CA ILE A 134 -4.84 11.49 2.29
C ILE A 134 -3.37 11.50 2.71
N ASN A 135 -3.12 11.89 3.97
CA ASN A 135 -1.78 11.89 4.52
C ASN A 135 -1.28 10.45 4.75
N PRO A 136 -0.18 10.01 4.10
CA PRO A 136 0.32 8.65 4.25
C PRO A 136 0.82 8.35 5.66
N TYR A 137 1.33 9.33 6.39
CA TYR A 137 1.76 9.16 7.79
C TYR A 137 0.57 8.90 8.72
N SER A 138 -0.57 9.54 8.45
CA SER A 138 -1.80 9.28 9.18
C SER A 138 -2.30 7.86 8.96
N LEU A 139 -2.26 7.37 7.72
CA LEU A 139 -2.64 6.00 7.41
C LEU A 139 -1.64 5.00 8.02
N LEU A 140 -0.34 5.28 7.94
CA LEU A 140 0.69 4.44 8.54
C LEU A 140 0.50 4.30 10.05
N SER A 141 0.28 5.41 10.76
CA SER A 141 0.11 5.40 12.23
C SER A 141 -1.11 4.61 12.69
N ARG A 142 -2.16 4.55 11.86
CA ARG A 142 -3.38 3.79 12.12
C ARG A 142 -3.26 2.30 11.79
N THR A 143 -2.25 1.92 11.03
CA THR A 143 -2.09 0.55 10.50
C THR A 143 -0.83 -0.13 11.02
N PHE A 144 0.31 0.08 10.40
CA PHE A 144 1.58 -0.57 10.75
C PHE A 144 2.34 0.16 11.86
N GLY A 145 2.14 1.46 12.04
CA GLY A 145 2.94 2.27 12.94
C GLY A 145 4.38 2.47 12.44
N GLY A 146 5.28 2.80 13.33
CA GLY A 146 6.69 2.99 13.03
C GLY A 146 7.11 4.46 12.92
N SER A 147 8.38 4.71 12.55
CA SER A 147 8.97 6.05 12.50
C SER A 147 8.54 6.88 11.28
N GLY A 148 8.02 6.23 10.23
CA GLY A 148 7.61 6.89 8.99
C GLY A 148 8.74 7.13 7.99
N TYR A 149 9.99 6.75 8.27
CA TYR A 149 11.08 6.94 7.31
C TYR A 149 10.83 6.19 6.00
N ASP A 150 10.16 5.06 6.05
CA ASP A 150 9.78 4.27 4.87
C ASP A 150 8.88 5.08 3.92
N ILE A 151 7.92 5.81 4.49
CA ILE A 151 7.03 6.70 3.72
C ILE A 151 7.82 7.88 3.15
N ALA A 152 8.71 8.47 3.92
CA ALA A 152 9.57 9.54 3.43
C ALA A 152 10.42 9.08 2.24
N CYS A 153 11.01 7.88 2.32
CA CYS A 153 11.77 7.29 1.21
C CYS A 153 10.90 7.00 -0.02
N SER A 154 9.66 6.59 0.17
CA SER A 154 8.79 6.15 -0.95
C SER A 154 8.54 7.26 -1.99
N ASN A 155 8.68 8.52 -1.58
CA ASN A 155 8.46 9.71 -2.41
C ASN A 155 9.72 10.58 -2.55
N ALA A 156 10.85 10.18 -1.98
CA ALA A 156 12.09 10.95 -2.06
C ALA A 156 12.82 10.72 -3.39
N GLU A 157 13.53 11.75 -3.85
CA GLU A 157 14.37 11.69 -5.05
C GLU A 157 15.84 11.35 -4.73
N GLY A 158 16.19 11.28 -3.45
CA GLY A 158 17.54 11.00 -2.99
C GLY A 158 17.59 10.59 -1.53
N PRO A 159 18.80 10.40 -0.97
CA PRO A 159 18.98 10.01 0.43
C PRO A 159 18.32 10.98 1.39
N ILE A 160 17.76 10.45 2.45
CA ILE A 160 17.11 11.21 3.51
C ILE A 160 17.66 10.86 4.88
#